data_ae2845aa244a6281488147540bc59774
#
_entry.id   ae2845aa244a6281488147540bc59774
#
_cell.length_a   1.000
_cell.length_b   1.000
_cell.length_c   1.000
_cell.angle_alpha   90.00
_cell.angle_beta   90.00
_cell.angle_gamma   90.00
#
_symmetry.space_group_name_H-M   'P 1'
#
loop_
_entity.id
_entity.type
_entity.pdbx_description
1 polymer ?
#
loop_
_entity_poly.entity_id
_entity_poly.type
_entity_poly.pdbx_seq_one_letter_code
_entity_poly.pdbx_strand_id
1 'polypeptide(L)'
;MRGYAGTDLMENTEHVATIESPFTKEKLTAVASINPDVTIVHAQQADKNNNVMMWGILGSSKEAVFSAKRVVVTVEEVVDKFTPHENAIIIPEVLINAIAVAPHGAAPSYASGYYERNNDEYIAWDEISKDRDSFNNWLNFEIYGMAKK
;
A
#
# COMPACT_ATOMS: atom_id res chain seq x y z
N MET A 1 21.68 3.82 8.88
CA MET A 1 20.87 4.52 9.93
C MET A 1 21.65 4.50 11.25
N ARG A 2 21.53 5.56 12.07
CA ARG A 2 22.13 5.60 13.43
C ARG A 2 21.22 4.96 14.49
N GLY A 3 19.91 4.98 14.26
CA GLY A 3 18.94 4.37 15.16
C GLY A 3 18.99 2.84 15.14
N TYR A 4 18.44 2.24 16.18
CA TYR A 4 18.36 0.79 16.41
C TYR A 4 19.69 0.05 16.64
N ALA A 5 20.85 0.69 16.48
CA ALA A 5 22.14 0.06 16.80
C ALA A 5 22.20 -0.30 18.29
N GLY A 6 22.46 -1.58 18.59
CA GLY A 6 22.54 -2.10 19.96
C GLY A 6 21.18 -2.43 20.61
N THR A 7 20.10 -2.50 19.85
CA THR A 7 18.80 -2.98 20.32
C THR A 7 18.61 -4.46 19.95
N ASP A 8 17.67 -5.15 20.61
CA ASP A 8 17.24 -6.52 20.32
C ASP A 8 16.64 -6.70 18.90
N LEU A 9 16.19 -5.62 18.28
CA LEU A 9 15.75 -5.62 16.89
C LEU A 9 16.85 -6.12 15.94
N MET A 10 18.12 -5.79 16.23
CA MET A 10 19.28 -6.22 15.46
C MET A 10 19.53 -7.73 15.53
N GLU A 11 19.19 -8.34 16.67
CA GLU A 11 19.44 -9.75 16.94
C GLU A 11 18.32 -10.66 16.37
N ASN A 12 17.12 -10.10 16.22
CA ASN A 12 15.91 -10.84 15.87
C ASN A 12 15.38 -10.56 14.45
N THR A 13 16.14 -9.84 13.61
CA THR A 13 15.69 -9.47 12.26
C THR A 13 16.71 -9.91 11.20
N GLU A 14 16.32 -10.83 10.32
CA GLU A 14 17.19 -11.43 9.29
C GLU A 14 17.75 -10.42 8.27
N HIS A 15 17.05 -9.32 8.04
CA HIS A 15 17.43 -8.34 7.02
C HIS A 15 18.11 -7.09 7.57
N VAL A 16 18.66 -7.19 8.77
CA VAL A 16 19.36 -6.10 9.46
C VAL A 16 20.78 -6.53 9.83
N ALA A 17 21.74 -5.66 9.60
CA ALA A 17 23.15 -5.91 9.91
C ALA A 17 23.83 -4.65 10.48
N THR A 18 24.88 -4.86 11.26
CA THR A 18 25.77 -3.77 11.68
C THR A 18 26.88 -3.61 10.65
N ILE A 19 27.10 -2.38 10.20
CA ILE A 19 28.22 -2.00 9.34
C ILE A 19 29.03 -0.87 9.97
N GLU A 20 30.30 -0.76 9.61
CA GLU A 20 31.14 0.38 9.96
C GLU A 20 31.18 1.37 8.79
N SER A 21 30.92 2.64 9.08
CA SER A 21 31.05 3.71 8.08
C SER A 21 32.49 3.79 7.61
N PRO A 22 32.80 3.70 6.31
CA PRO A 22 34.15 3.83 5.78
C PRO A 22 34.72 5.23 6.02
N PHE A 23 33.89 6.24 6.22
CA PHE A 23 34.29 7.63 6.37
C PHE A 23 34.46 8.05 7.83
N THR A 24 33.51 7.73 8.69
CA THR A 24 33.48 8.20 10.09
C THR A 24 33.85 7.15 11.11
N LYS A 25 33.99 5.87 10.70
CA LYS A 25 34.25 4.71 11.57
C LYS A 25 33.13 4.44 12.59
N GLU A 26 32.00 5.09 12.42
CA GLU A 26 30.83 4.92 13.26
C GLU A 26 30.10 3.60 12.93
N LYS A 27 29.61 2.91 13.95
CA LYS A 27 28.75 1.74 13.77
C LYS A 27 27.34 2.19 13.34
N LEU A 28 26.86 1.67 12.25
CA LEU A 28 25.58 1.98 11.66
C LEU A 28 24.74 0.72 11.49
N THR A 29 23.43 0.87 11.56
CA THR A 29 22.49 -0.17 11.17
C THR A 29 22.25 -0.10 9.67
N ALA A 30 22.52 -1.19 8.96
CA ALA A 30 22.13 -1.41 7.59
C ALA A 30 20.88 -2.28 7.55
N VAL A 31 19.91 -1.90 6.75
CA VAL A 31 18.67 -2.66 6.50
C VAL A 31 18.66 -3.02 5.03
N ALA A 32 18.44 -4.29 4.71
CA ALA A 32 18.31 -4.73 3.33
C ALA A 32 17.07 -4.07 2.69
N SER A 33 17.22 -3.63 1.44
CA SER A 33 16.07 -3.05 0.73
C SER A 33 15.05 -4.11 0.37
N ILE A 34 13.77 -3.79 0.52
CA ILE A 34 12.67 -4.60 0.04
C ILE A 34 12.47 -4.26 -1.45
N ASN A 35 12.54 -5.29 -2.30
CA ASN A 35 12.32 -5.15 -3.74
C ASN A 35 11.13 -6.05 -4.14
N PRO A 36 9.89 -5.56 -4.08
CA PRO A 36 8.71 -6.35 -4.37
C PRO A 36 8.69 -6.79 -5.84
N ASP A 37 8.20 -8.01 -6.12
CA ASP A 37 7.94 -8.44 -7.49
C ASP A 37 6.76 -7.67 -8.10
N VAL A 38 5.75 -7.40 -7.27
CA VAL A 38 4.57 -6.61 -7.64
C VAL A 38 4.18 -5.70 -6.48
N THR A 39 3.95 -4.44 -6.76
CA THR A 39 3.27 -3.51 -5.87
C THR A 39 1.88 -3.21 -6.41
N ILE A 40 0.88 -3.32 -5.56
CA ILE A 40 -0.50 -2.94 -5.86
C ILE A 40 -0.84 -1.75 -4.98
N VAL A 41 -1.33 -0.67 -5.59
CA VAL A 41 -1.81 0.51 -4.86
C VAL A 41 -3.19 0.92 -5.36
N HIS A 42 -3.97 1.51 -4.46
CA HIS A 42 -5.20 2.20 -4.81
C HIS A 42 -4.96 3.71 -4.77
N ALA A 43 -5.36 4.41 -5.81
CA ALA A 43 -5.17 5.84 -5.97
C ALA A 43 -6.48 6.54 -6.34
N GLN A 44 -6.50 7.84 -6.24
CA GLN A 44 -7.69 8.61 -6.56
C GLN A 44 -7.91 8.73 -8.06
N GLN A 45 -6.92 9.15 -8.83
CA GLN A 45 -7.11 9.46 -10.25
C GLN A 45 -6.00 8.93 -11.14
N ALA A 46 -6.38 8.53 -12.35
CA ALA A 46 -5.46 8.43 -13.49
C ALA A 46 -5.81 9.48 -14.54
N ASP A 47 -4.82 9.98 -15.29
CA ASP A 47 -5.06 10.82 -16.45
C ASP A 47 -5.11 10.01 -17.75
N LYS A 48 -5.45 10.64 -18.86
CA LYS A 48 -5.47 10.03 -20.20
C LYS A 48 -4.11 9.55 -20.71
N ASN A 49 -3.01 9.99 -20.08
CA ASN A 49 -1.67 9.54 -20.40
C ASN A 49 -1.18 8.43 -19.45
N ASN A 50 -2.10 7.86 -18.65
CA ASN A 50 -1.82 6.81 -17.67
C ASN A 50 -0.89 7.23 -16.52
N ASN A 51 -0.69 8.53 -16.28
CA ASN A 51 -0.12 8.95 -15.00
C ASN A 51 -1.17 8.79 -13.91
N VAL A 52 -0.73 8.53 -12.70
CA VAL A 52 -1.63 8.35 -11.55
C VAL A 52 -1.32 9.38 -10.49
N MET A 53 -2.36 10.03 -9.97
CA MET A 53 -2.24 10.96 -8.86
C MET A 53 -2.91 10.40 -7.61
N MET A 54 -2.20 10.46 -6.49
CA MET A 54 -2.69 10.08 -5.19
C MET A 54 -2.33 11.13 -4.13
N TRP A 55 -3.22 11.33 -3.16
CA TRP A 55 -3.08 12.31 -2.09
C TRP A 55 -3.67 11.82 -0.76
N GLY A 56 -3.49 12.58 0.30
CA GLY A 56 -3.89 12.20 1.65
C GLY A 56 -2.76 11.53 2.42
N ILE A 57 -3.06 10.51 3.21
CA ILE A 57 -2.07 9.75 3.97
C ILE A 57 -1.52 8.62 3.11
N LEU A 58 -0.38 8.86 2.48
CA LEU A 58 0.19 7.96 1.49
C LEU A 58 0.98 6.79 2.09
N GLY A 59 1.36 6.88 3.38
CA GLY A 59 2.19 5.86 4.02
C GLY A 59 3.49 5.63 3.24
N SER A 60 3.80 4.38 2.93
CA SER A 60 4.95 3.95 2.13
C SER A 60 4.61 3.66 0.66
N SER A 61 3.45 4.11 0.17
CA SER A 61 2.99 3.79 -1.19
C SER A 61 3.96 4.29 -2.27
N LYS A 62 4.53 5.48 -2.08
CA LYS A 62 5.53 6.02 -3.00
C LYS A 62 6.76 5.12 -3.09
N GLU A 63 7.34 4.82 -1.95
CA GLU A 63 8.54 3.97 -1.87
C GLU A 63 8.29 2.57 -2.44
N ALA A 64 7.13 1.99 -2.14
CA ALA A 64 6.72 0.68 -2.66
C ALA A 64 6.59 0.67 -4.18
N VAL A 65 6.00 1.72 -4.78
CA VAL A 65 5.89 1.86 -6.23
C VAL A 65 7.26 1.96 -6.89
N PHE A 66 8.16 2.80 -6.35
CA PHE A 66 9.47 3.03 -6.95
C PHE A 66 10.46 1.87 -6.73
N SER A 67 10.21 0.96 -5.79
CA SER A 67 11.06 -0.19 -5.51
C SER A 67 10.61 -1.48 -6.19
N ALA A 68 9.39 -1.54 -6.72
CA ALA A 68 8.81 -2.74 -7.31
C ALA A 68 9.30 -3.01 -8.73
N LYS A 69 9.33 -4.30 -9.11
CA LYS A 69 9.57 -4.71 -10.49
C LYS A 69 8.35 -4.47 -11.39
N ARG A 70 7.15 -4.53 -10.82
CA ARG A 70 5.86 -4.28 -11.50
C ARG A 70 4.93 -3.52 -10.59
N VAL A 71 4.15 -2.62 -11.18
CA VAL A 71 3.18 -1.80 -10.47
C VAL A 71 1.81 -1.97 -11.11
N VAL A 72 0.83 -2.33 -10.29
CA VAL A 72 -0.59 -2.39 -10.64
C VAL A 72 -1.32 -1.34 -9.82
N VAL A 73 -2.13 -0.53 -10.47
CA VAL A 73 -2.87 0.54 -9.81
C VAL A 73 -4.36 0.36 -10.05
N THR A 74 -5.15 0.47 -8.98
CA THR A 74 -6.58 0.71 -9.08
C THR A 74 -6.87 2.18 -8.82
N VAL A 75 -7.83 2.77 -9.51
CA VAL A 75 -8.20 4.18 -9.36
C VAL A 75 -9.70 4.36 -9.19
N GLU A 76 -10.10 5.42 -8.50
CA GLU A 76 -11.50 5.80 -8.39
C GLU A 76 -12.06 6.25 -9.74
N GLU A 77 -11.28 7.03 -10.50
CA GLU A 77 -11.71 7.54 -11.81
C GLU A 77 -10.54 7.87 -12.76
N VAL A 78 -10.89 8.04 -14.03
CA VAL A 78 -9.97 8.58 -15.05
C VAL A 78 -10.41 10.00 -15.41
N VAL A 79 -9.48 10.94 -15.36
CA VAL A 79 -9.71 12.36 -15.66
C VAL A 79 -8.93 12.82 -16.89
N ASP A 80 -9.37 13.92 -17.50
CA ASP A 80 -8.64 14.51 -18.63
C ASP A 80 -7.32 15.13 -18.18
N LYS A 81 -7.34 15.80 -17.03
CA LYS A 81 -6.21 16.49 -16.44
C LYS A 81 -6.37 16.56 -14.92
N PHE A 82 -5.27 16.36 -14.22
CA PHE A 82 -5.26 16.49 -12.76
C PHE A 82 -5.55 17.92 -12.30
N THR A 83 -6.37 18.03 -11.26
CA THR A 83 -6.45 19.23 -10.45
C THR A 83 -5.43 19.11 -9.33
N PRO A 84 -4.57 20.14 -9.11
CA PRO A 84 -3.58 20.09 -8.04
C PRO A 84 -4.23 19.86 -6.67
N HIS A 85 -3.70 18.91 -5.92
CA HIS A 85 -4.04 18.66 -4.52
C HIS A 85 -2.83 18.86 -3.63
N GLU A 86 -3.06 19.35 -2.42
CA GLU A 86 -2.02 19.48 -1.43
C GLU A 86 -1.44 18.10 -1.08
N ASN A 87 -0.11 18.03 -0.99
CA ASN A 87 0.63 16.78 -0.74
C ASN A 87 0.38 15.64 -1.74
N ALA A 88 -0.17 15.93 -2.91
CA ALA A 88 -0.33 14.92 -3.94
C ALA A 88 1.03 14.48 -4.49
N ILE A 89 1.13 13.19 -4.81
CA ILE A 89 2.22 12.65 -5.62
C ILE A 89 1.67 12.20 -6.97
N ILE A 90 2.51 12.32 -8.00
CA ILE A 90 2.21 11.78 -9.32
C ILE A 90 3.16 10.60 -9.57
N ILE A 91 2.58 9.46 -9.89
CA ILE A 91 3.28 8.27 -10.35
C ILE A 91 3.26 8.33 -11.88
N PRO A 92 4.42 8.46 -12.54
CA PRO A 92 4.48 8.54 -13.99
C PRO A 92 4.14 7.19 -14.64
N GLU A 93 3.50 7.26 -15.80
CA GLU A 93 3.08 6.10 -16.61
C GLU A 93 4.19 5.05 -16.80
N VAL A 94 5.42 5.49 -16.99
CA VAL A 94 6.57 4.60 -17.21
C VAL A 94 6.82 3.57 -16.10
N LEU A 95 6.32 3.82 -14.88
CA LEU A 95 6.42 2.89 -13.75
C LEU A 95 5.23 1.93 -13.67
N ILE A 96 4.16 2.18 -14.40
CA ILE A 96 2.87 1.50 -14.23
C ILE A 96 2.71 0.41 -15.30
N ASN A 97 2.43 -0.80 -14.85
CA ASN A 97 2.20 -1.93 -15.74
C ASN A 97 0.71 -2.15 -16.06
N ALA A 98 -0.18 -1.79 -15.14
CA ALA A 98 -1.61 -1.89 -15.35
C ALA A 98 -2.38 -0.89 -14.48
N ILE A 99 -3.48 -0.36 -15.05
CA ILE A 99 -4.45 0.48 -14.34
C ILE A 99 -5.84 -0.14 -14.51
N ALA A 100 -6.60 -0.20 -13.43
CA ALA A 100 -8.00 -0.58 -13.45
C ALA A 100 -8.84 0.46 -12.72
N VAL A 101 -9.99 0.83 -13.29
CA VAL A 101 -10.97 1.68 -12.61
C VAL A 101 -11.77 0.81 -11.65
N ALA A 102 -11.70 1.14 -10.37
CA ALA A 102 -12.34 0.40 -9.29
C ALA A 102 -12.88 1.39 -8.24
N PRO A 103 -14.02 2.04 -8.50
CA PRO A 103 -14.63 2.94 -7.52
C PRO A 103 -14.86 2.20 -6.20
N HIS A 104 -14.61 2.88 -5.08
CA HIS A 104 -14.60 2.30 -3.74
C HIS A 104 -13.58 1.18 -3.51
N GLY A 105 -12.53 1.12 -4.32
CA GLY A 105 -11.52 0.06 -4.27
C GLY A 105 -10.68 0.00 -3.00
N ALA A 106 -10.69 1.05 -2.16
CA ALA A 106 -10.03 1.06 -0.85
C ALA A 106 -10.98 0.69 0.31
N ALA A 107 -12.30 0.46 0.04
CA ALA A 107 -13.23 0.11 1.12
C ALA A 107 -12.80 -1.19 1.85
N PRO A 108 -13.04 -1.28 3.16
CA PRO A 108 -13.73 -0.36 4.07
C PRO A 108 -12.90 0.82 4.56
N SER A 109 -11.68 1.01 4.05
CA SER A 109 -10.85 2.19 4.32
C SER A 109 -11.44 3.41 3.59
N TYR A 110 -10.69 4.48 3.45
CA TYR A 110 -11.14 5.71 2.82
C TYR A 110 -10.32 6.04 1.57
N ALA A 111 -10.90 6.79 0.67
CA ALA A 111 -10.17 7.51 -0.37
C ALA A 111 -10.43 9.00 -0.19
N SER A 112 -9.39 9.75 0.18
CA SER A 112 -9.53 11.17 0.49
C SER A 112 -10.17 11.94 -0.66
N GLY A 113 -11.28 12.64 -0.39
CA GLY A 113 -12.06 13.36 -1.39
C GLY A 113 -13.14 12.54 -2.12
N TYR A 114 -13.22 11.21 -1.88
CA TYR A 114 -14.21 10.33 -2.49
C TYR A 114 -15.17 9.72 -1.46
N TYR A 115 -14.65 9.08 -0.44
CA TYR A 115 -15.46 8.47 0.63
C TYR A 115 -14.68 8.31 1.92
N GLU A 116 -15.42 8.25 3.01
CA GLU A 116 -14.92 8.09 4.35
C GLU A 116 -14.76 6.62 4.74
N ARG A 117 -13.99 6.38 5.80
CA ARG A 117 -13.78 5.07 6.37
C ARG A 117 -15.05 4.53 7.03
N ASN A 118 -15.39 3.28 6.72
CA ASN A 118 -16.49 2.57 7.38
C ASN A 118 -15.97 1.79 8.61
N ASN A 119 -16.11 2.41 9.78
CA ASN A 119 -15.67 1.78 11.03
C ASN A 119 -16.51 0.57 11.44
N ASP A 120 -17.79 0.52 11.05
CA ASP A 120 -18.69 -0.57 11.42
C ASP A 120 -18.24 -1.88 10.74
N GLU A 121 -17.75 -1.82 9.51
CA GLU A 121 -17.17 -2.97 8.83
C GLU A 121 -15.89 -3.47 9.51
N TYR A 122 -15.03 -2.58 10.02
CA TYR A 122 -13.85 -2.99 10.78
C TYR A 122 -14.22 -3.67 12.10
N ILE A 123 -15.27 -3.18 12.79
CA ILE A 123 -15.78 -3.80 14.03
C ILE A 123 -16.39 -5.17 13.71
N ALA A 124 -17.19 -5.26 12.66
CA ALA A 124 -17.76 -6.53 12.22
C ALA A 124 -16.68 -7.55 11.82
N TRP A 125 -15.60 -7.08 11.17
CA TRP A 125 -14.46 -7.90 10.81
C TRP A 125 -13.76 -8.52 12.03
N ASP A 126 -13.65 -7.81 13.13
CA ASP A 126 -13.06 -8.31 14.37
C ASP A 126 -13.78 -9.58 14.88
N GLU A 127 -15.11 -9.62 14.76
CA GLU A 127 -15.89 -10.82 15.10
C GLU A 127 -15.75 -11.95 14.05
N ILE A 128 -15.76 -11.61 12.78
CA ILE A 128 -15.63 -12.58 11.68
C ILE A 128 -14.26 -13.26 11.72
N SER A 129 -13.20 -12.53 12.00
CA SER A 129 -11.81 -13.03 11.96
C SER A 129 -11.43 -13.93 13.14
N LYS A 130 -12.19 -13.92 14.24
CA LYS A 130 -11.93 -14.74 15.44
C LYS A 130 -12.20 -16.22 15.22
N ASP A 131 -13.11 -16.56 14.34
CA ASP A 131 -13.54 -17.94 14.10
C ASP A 131 -13.28 -18.35 12.65
N ARG A 132 -12.72 -19.56 12.49
CA ARG A 132 -12.35 -20.12 11.17
C ARG A 132 -13.57 -20.32 10.28
N ASP A 133 -14.68 -20.77 10.82
CA ASP A 133 -15.88 -21.07 10.03
C ASP A 133 -16.56 -19.77 9.61
N SER A 134 -16.62 -18.79 10.49
CA SER A 134 -17.10 -17.44 10.19
C SER A 134 -16.26 -16.77 9.10
N PHE A 135 -14.94 -16.85 9.18
CA PHE A 135 -14.04 -16.36 8.15
C PHE A 135 -14.25 -17.05 6.80
N ASN A 136 -14.32 -18.40 6.79
CA ASN A 136 -14.53 -19.16 5.56
C ASN A 136 -15.90 -18.85 4.93
N ASN A 137 -16.94 -18.66 5.72
CA ASN A 137 -18.25 -18.25 5.24
C ASN A 137 -18.19 -16.86 4.60
N TRP A 138 -17.58 -15.88 5.28
CA TRP A 138 -17.38 -14.56 4.72
C TRP A 138 -16.61 -14.61 3.39
N LEU A 139 -15.49 -15.35 3.35
CA LEU A 139 -14.66 -15.51 2.16
C LEU A 139 -15.47 -16.09 0.98
N ASN A 140 -16.28 -17.11 1.24
CA ASN A 140 -17.10 -17.75 0.21
C ASN A 140 -18.17 -16.82 -0.34
N PHE A 141 -18.84 -16.03 0.52
CA PHE A 141 -19.95 -15.17 0.09
C PHE A 141 -19.46 -13.84 -0.49
N GLU A 142 -18.57 -13.15 0.21
CA GLU A 142 -18.17 -11.79 -0.15
C GLU A 142 -17.07 -11.77 -1.23
N ILE A 143 -16.16 -12.75 -1.21
CA ILE A 143 -15.03 -12.77 -2.15
C ILE A 143 -15.30 -13.67 -3.36
N TYR A 144 -15.81 -14.88 -3.13
CA TYR A 144 -16.02 -15.84 -4.22
C TYR A 144 -17.44 -15.81 -4.80
N GLY A 145 -18.34 -15.00 -4.27
CA GLY A 145 -19.71 -14.85 -4.79
C GLY A 145 -20.54 -16.14 -4.71
N MET A 146 -20.23 -17.05 -3.80
CA MET A 146 -20.99 -18.29 -3.62
C MET A 146 -22.34 -17.99 -2.97
N ALA A 147 -23.42 -18.57 -3.48
CA ALA A 147 -24.73 -18.41 -2.87
C ALA A 147 -24.78 -19.00 -1.45
N LYS A 148 -25.44 -18.28 -0.52
CA LYS A 148 -25.74 -18.83 0.81
C LYS A 148 -26.59 -20.10 0.64
N LYS A 149 -26.10 -21.20 1.19
CA LYS A 149 -26.86 -22.46 1.26
C LYS A 149 -27.93 -22.37 2.33
#